data_e56b9ed983a286b1b7ad69f1cc5c2b19
#
_entry.id   e56b9ed983a286b1b7ad69f1cc5c2b19
#
_cell.length_a   1.000
_cell.length_b   1.000
_cell.length_c   1.000
_cell.angle_alpha   90.00
_cell.angle_beta   90.00
_cell.angle_gamma   90.00
#
_symmetry.space_group_name_H-M   'P 1'
#
loop_
_entity.id
_entity.type
_entity.pdbx_description
1 polymer ?
#
loop_
_entity_poly.entity_id
_entity_poly.type
_entity_poly.pdbx_seq_one_letter_code
_entity_poly.pdbx_strand_id
1 'polypeptide(L)'
;LARGNSTFMVEMNETANIINNCTDRSLIVLDEIGRGTSTYDGLSIAWAVVEHLHGKLSAGPKTLFATHYHELTRLSESLPRLLNYSVAVKEWNDEIVFVRQVTPGASERSFGIQVARLAGLPDGVVNRAKTILQSLEVGDAEAAKADLEGIPIAEPVPESSESQVADEN
;
A
#
# COMPACT_ATOMS: atom_id res chain seq x y z
N LEU A 1 -13.18 15.99 -27.82
CA LEU A 1 -13.90 15.28 -26.76
C LEU A 1 -12.85 14.54 -25.94
N ALA A 2 -12.43 15.10 -24.80
CA ALA A 2 -11.60 14.42 -23.84
C ALA A 2 -12.36 13.17 -23.37
N ARG A 3 -11.78 11.98 -23.58
CA ARG A 3 -12.30 10.74 -23.02
C ARG A 3 -12.23 10.90 -21.50
N GLY A 4 -13.39 10.94 -20.83
CA GLY A 4 -13.49 11.03 -19.39
C GLY A 4 -13.08 9.70 -18.76
N ASN A 5 -11.78 9.41 -18.76
CA ASN A 5 -11.25 8.31 -17.97
C ASN A 5 -11.43 8.66 -16.49
N SER A 6 -11.90 7.72 -15.68
CA SER A 6 -11.91 7.92 -14.24
C SER A 6 -10.46 8.12 -13.73
N THR A 7 -10.29 8.84 -12.64
CA THR A 7 -8.97 9.03 -12.00
C THR A 7 -8.29 7.71 -11.71
N PHE A 8 -9.06 6.69 -11.30
CA PHE A 8 -8.57 5.34 -11.08
C PHE A 8 -8.04 4.68 -12.36
N MET A 9 -8.69 4.86 -13.51
CA MET A 9 -8.20 4.34 -14.78
C MET A 9 -6.87 4.98 -15.19
N VAL A 10 -6.70 6.28 -14.95
CA VAL A 10 -5.42 6.98 -15.20
C VAL A 10 -4.33 6.40 -14.32
N GLU A 11 -4.59 6.25 -13.02
CA GLU A 11 -3.67 5.63 -12.05
C GLU A 11 -3.25 4.21 -12.49
N MET A 12 -4.20 3.39 -12.90
CA MET A 12 -3.92 2.02 -13.37
C MET A 12 -3.11 1.99 -14.66
N ASN A 13 -3.34 2.90 -15.59
CA ASN A 13 -2.54 3.01 -16.82
C ASN A 13 -1.09 3.42 -16.52
N GLU A 14 -0.87 4.35 -15.59
CA GLU A 14 0.46 4.76 -15.15
C GLU A 14 1.17 3.62 -14.43
N THR A 15 0.49 2.93 -13.52
CA THR A 15 1.02 1.77 -12.81
C THR A 15 1.40 0.65 -13.78
N ALA A 16 0.53 0.33 -14.75
CA ALA A 16 0.81 -0.67 -15.78
C ALA A 16 2.04 -0.28 -16.62
N ASN A 17 2.16 0.99 -17.02
CA ASN A 17 3.31 1.47 -17.76
C ASN A 17 4.62 1.32 -16.95
N ILE A 18 4.62 1.67 -15.67
CA ILE A 18 5.76 1.51 -14.77
C ILE A 18 6.17 0.03 -14.68
N ILE A 19 5.19 -0.84 -14.35
CA ILE A 19 5.44 -2.26 -14.15
C ILE A 19 5.98 -2.94 -15.42
N ASN A 20 5.41 -2.61 -16.58
CA ASN A 20 5.82 -3.22 -17.85
C ASN A 20 7.20 -2.76 -18.35
N ASN A 21 7.64 -1.55 -17.98
CA ASN A 21 8.87 -0.95 -18.51
C ASN A 21 10.00 -0.82 -17.48
N CYS A 22 9.76 -1.15 -16.20
CA CYS A 22 10.84 -1.06 -15.20
C CYS A 22 11.91 -2.14 -15.40
N THR A 23 13.12 -1.78 -15.01
CA THR A 23 14.29 -2.65 -15.01
C THR A 23 14.92 -2.65 -13.61
N ASP A 24 15.89 -3.51 -13.35
CA ASP A 24 16.66 -3.54 -12.10
C ASP A 24 17.45 -2.24 -11.80
N ARG A 25 17.59 -1.35 -12.79
CA ARG A 25 18.17 -0.02 -12.63
C ARG A 25 17.15 1.09 -12.40
N SER A 26 15.86 0.76 -12.35
CA SER A 26 14.78 1.72 -12.13
C SER A 26 14.68 2.11 -10.64
N LEU A 27 14.35 3.38 -10.41
CA LEU A 27 13.83 3.88 -9.14
C LEU A 27 12.35 4.17 -9.35
N ILE A 28 11.51 3.50 -8.60
CA ILE A 28 10.05 3.61 -8.68
C ILE A 28 9.56 4.32 -7.42
N VAL A 29 8.65 5.28 -7.60
CA VAL A 29 7.94 5.93 -6.51
C VAL A 29 6.46 5.75 -6.75
N LEU A 30 5.79 5.03 -5.86
CA LEU A 30 4.35 4.79 -5.90
C LEU A 30 3.72 5.42 -4.66
N ASP A 31 2.68 6.22 -4.87
CA ASP A 31 2.02 6.97 -3.81
C ASP A 31 0.52 6.65 -3.79
N GLU A 32 0.08 5.95 -2.73
CA GLU A 32 -1.30 5.57 -2.44
C GLU A 32 -2.06 4.87 -3.58
N ILE A 33 -1.42 3.89 -4.24
CA ILE A 33 -2.08 3.06 -5.27
C ILE A 33 -3.30 2.35 -4.70
N GLY A 34 -4.39 2.35 -5.48
CA GLY A 34 -5.64 1.68 -5.14
C GLY A 34 -6.64 2.56 -4.38
N ARG A 35 -6.34 3.85 -4.15
CA ARG A 35 -7.22 4.77 -3.43
C ARG A 35 -8.51 5.11 -4.19
N GLY A 36 -8.53 4.96 -5.51
CA GLY A 36 -9.64 5.34 -6.39
C GLY A 36 -10.74 4.30 -6.55
N THR A 37 -10.71 3.20 -5.80
CA THR A 37 -11.68 2.09 -5.88
C THR A 37 -12.13 1.64 -4.49
N SER A 38 -12.83 0.49 -4.38
CA SER A 38 -13.21 -0.08 -3.09
C SER A 38 -11.98 -0.49 -2.28
N THR A 39 -12.08 -0.48 -0.95
CA THR A 39 -10.95 -0.74 -0.05
C THR A 39 -10.26 -2.07 -0.36
N TYR A 40 -11.02 -3.15 -0.49
CA TYR A 40 -10.46 -4.48 -0.74
C TYR A 40 -9.89 -4.63 -2.16
N ASP A 41 -10.51 -4.04 -3.18
CA ASP A 41 -9.95 -4.04 -4.54
C ASP A 41 -8.62 -3.27 -4.56
N GLY A 42 -8.59 -2.08 -3.93
CA GLY A 42 -7.39 -1.27 -3.85
C GLY A 42 -6.25 -1.96 -3.11
N LEU A 43 -6.54 -2.55 -1.94
CA LEU A 43 -5.58 -3.34 -1.17
C LEU A 43 -5.04 -4.53 -1.97
N SER A 44 -5.91 -5.29 -2.64
CA SER A 44 -5.51 -6.45 -3.43
C SER A 44 -4.59 -6.08 -4.59
N ILE A 45 -4.89 -4.98 -5.28
CA ILE A 45 -4.04 -4.46 -6.36
C ILE A 45 -2.68 -4.01 -5.80
N ALA A 46 -2.69 -3.20 -4.73
CA ALA A 46 -1.47 -2.72 -4.10
C ALA A 46 -0.57 -3.87 -3.63
N TRP A 47 -1.17 -4.89 -3.00
CA TRP A 47 -0.48 -6.11 -2.56
C TRP A 47 0.21 -6.82 -3.73
N ALA A 48 -0.56 -7.13 -4.79
CA ALA A 48 -0.05 -7.82 -5.98
C ALA A 48 1.06 -7.02 -6.69
N VAL A 49 0.96 -5.68 -6.72
CA VAL A 49 2.00 -4.81 -7.27
C VAL A 49 3.29 -4.90 -6.47
N VAL A 50 3.22 -4.89 -5.13
CA VAL A 50 4.41 -5.03 -4.27
C VAL A 50 5.08 -6.39 -4.46
N GLU A 51 4.32 -7.49 -4.45
CA GLU A 51 4.85 -8.84 -4.71
C GLU A 51 5.51 -8.94 -6.09
N HIS A 52 4.85 -8.42 -7.11
CA HIS A 52 5.38 -8.43 -8.48
C HIS A 52 6.70 -7.66 -8.60
N LEU A 53 6.78 -6.45 -8.05
CA LEU A 53 8.01 -5.64 -8.09
C LEU A 53 9.14 -6.29 -7.29
N HIS A 54 8.82 -6.97 -6.18
CA HIS A 54 9.80 -7.70 -5.39
C HIS A 54 10.33 -8.94 -6.14
N GLY A 55 9.47 -9.67 -6.85
CA GLY A 55 9.80 -10.92 -7.56
C GLY A 55 10.40 -10.75 -8.94
N LYS A 56 10.23 -9.58 -9.58
CA LYS A 56 10.44 -9.39 -11.02
C LYS A 56 11.88 -9.63 -11.52
N LEU A 57 12.90 -9.45 -10.68
CA LEU A 57 14.31 -9.54 -11.09
C LEU A 57 15.15 -9.99 -9.90
N SER A 58 16.32 -10.56 -10.16
CA SER A 58 17.23 -11.04 -9.09
C SER A 58 17.59 -9.95 -8.06
N ALA A 59 17.69 -8.68 -8.47
CA ALA A 59 17.88 -7.53 -7.60
C ALA A 59 16.61 -6.66 -7.48
N GLY A 60 15.71 -6.69 -8.47
CA GLY A 60 14.51 -5.87 -8.57
C GLY A 60 14.77 -4.37 -8.70
N PRO A 61 13.76 -3.58 -9.12
CA PRO A 61 13.83 -2.13 -9.08
C PRO A 61 13.85 -1.63 -7.64
N LYS A 62 14.52 -0.52 -7.39
CA LYS A 62 14.42 0.17 -6.10
C LYS A 62 13.08 0.88 -6.02
N THR A 63 12.28 0.54 -5.03
CA THR A 63 10.91 1.04 -4.93
C THR A 63 10.67 1.73 -3.59
N LEU A 64 10.09 2.93 -3.64
CA LEU A 64 9.47 3.61 -2.52
C LEU A 64 7.96 3.50 -2.70
N PHE A 65 7.28 2.87 -1.77
CA PHE A 65 5.84 2.64 -1.81
C PHE A 65 5.19 3.32 -0.60
N ALA A 66 4.55 4.46 -0.81
CA ALA A 66 3.74 5.10 0.22
C ALA A 66 2.32 4.56 0.17
N THR A 67 1.76 4.21 1.31
CA THR A 67 0.41 3.65 1.41
C THR A 67 -0.21 3.90 2.79
N HIS A 68 -1.53 3.88 2.83
CA HIS A 68 -2.32 3.87 4.06
C HIS A 68 -2.84 2.46 4.41
N TYR A 69 -2.54 1.45 3.59
CA TYR A 69 -2.92 0.06 3.87
C TYR A 69 -1.94 -0.56 4.87
N HIS A 70 -2.35 -0.65 6.13
CA HIS A 70 -1.53 -1.25 7.20
C HIS A 70 -1.25 -2.73 6.95
N GLU A 71 -2.14 -3.44 6.27
CA GLU A 71 -2.03 -4.86 5.95
C GLU A 71 -0.79 -5.16 5.12
N LEU A 72 -0.35 -4.24 4.27
CA LEU A 72 0.85 -4.40 3.44
C LEU A 72 2.15 -4.49 4.26
N THR A 73 2.14 -4.00 5.51
CA THR A 73 3.33 -4.09 6.38
C THR A 73 3.74 -5.52 6.68
N ARG A 74 2.79 -6.47 6.65
CA ARG A 74 3.04 -7.90 6.86
C ARG A 74 3.88 -8.54 5.76
N LEU A 75 3.90 -7.96 4.58
CA LEU A 75 4.74 -8.46 3.48
C LEU A 75 6.23 -8.48 3.81
N SER A 76 6.68 -7.68 4.77
CA SER A 76 8.07 -7.74 5.25
C SER A 76 8.45 -9.06 5.93
N GLU A 77 7.48 -9.85 6.38
CA GLU A 77 7.70 -11.17 6.98
C GLU A 77 8.03 -12.23 5.93
N SER A 78 7.51 -12.08 4.71
CA SER A 78 7.66 -13.02 3.60
C SER A 78 8.59 -12.52 2.47
N LEU A 79 8.75 -11.21 2.34
CA LEU A 79 9.56 -10.58 1.30
C LEU A 79 10.86 -10.00 1.87
N PRO A 80 12.00 -10.71 1.80
CA PRO A 80 13.21 -10.38 2.56
C PRO A 80 13.89 -9.06 2.16
N ARG A 81 13.52 -8.46 1.03
CA ARG A 81 14.03 -7.15 0.58
C ARG A 81 13.05 -6.00 0.83
N LEU A 82 11.91 -6.28 1.48
CA LEU A 82 10.92 -5.26 1.85
C LEU A 82 11.19 -4.79 3.27
N LEU A 83 11.24 -3.47 3.45
CA LEU A 83 11.43 -2.83 4.74
C LEU A 83 10.30 -1.85 5.00
N ASN A 84 9.74 -1.90 6.18
CA ASN A 84 8.72 -0.95 6.62
C ASN A 84 9.36 0.28 7.23
N TYR A 85 8.79 1.44 6.86
CA TYR A 85 9.11 2.73 7.44
C TYR A 85 7.82 3.50 7.73
N SER A 86 7.85 4.38 8.70
CA SER A 86 6.73 5.25 9.04
C SER A 86 7.17 6.67 9.30
N VAL A 87 6.24 7.62 9.16
CA VAL A 87 6.48 9.02 9.54
C VAL A 87 6.27 9.17 11.05
N ALA A 88 7.31 9.63 11.74
CA ALA A 88 7.26 9.81 13.20
C ALA A 88 6.24 10.87 13.61
N VAL A 89 5.37 10.50 14.54
CA VAL A 89 4.38 11.38 15.17
C VAL A 89 4.65 11.40 16.67
N LYS A 90 4.63 12.57 17.29
CA LYS A 90 4.68 12.74 18.75
C LYS A 90 3.30 13.13 19.24
N GLU A 91 2.85 12.46 20.29
CA GLU A 91 1.66 12.85 21.05
C GLU A 91 2.07 13.67 22.27
N TRP A 92 1.45 14.81 22.46
CA TRP A 92 1.64 15.68 23.60
C TRP A 92 0.30 16.30 24.01
N ASN A 93 -0.20 16.00 25.20
CA ASN A 93 -1.47 16.53 25.73
C ASN A 93 -2.68 16.32 24.78
N ASP A 94 -2.87 15.10 24.26
CA ASP A 94 -3.89 14.77 23.26
C ASP A 94 -3.76 15.52 21.91
N GLU A 95 -2.67 16.25 21.71
CA GLU A 95 -2.32 16.85 20.44
C GLU A 95 -1.26 16.02 19.72
N ILE A 96 -1.32 15.98 18.39
CA ILE A 96 -0.32 15.32 17.57
C ILE A 96 0.61 16.35 16.93
N VAL A 97 1.91 16.04 16.95
CA VAL A 97 2.94 16.81 16.25
C VAL A 97 3.62 15.90 15.25
N PHE A 98 3.47 16.23 13.96
CA PHE A 98 4.20 15.55 12.89
C PHE A 98 5.68 15.96 12.93
N VAL A 99 6.54 15.04 13.30
CA VAL A 99 7.98 15.27 13.41
C VAL A 99 8.65 15.40 12.04
N ARG A 100 7.96 14.97 10.97
CA ARG A 100 8.45 14.95 9.58
C ARG A 100 9.75 14.17 9.43
N GLN A 101 9.88 13.11 10.18
CA GLN A 101 11.01 12.20 10.19
C GLN A 101 10.54 10.82 9.80
N VAL A 102 11.20 10.20 8.82
CA VAL A 102 10.95 8.81 8.44
C VAL A 102 11.79 7.92 9.34
N THR A 103 11.15 6.95 10.01
CA THR A 103 11.79 6.03 10.94
C THR A 103 11.52 4.57 10.53
N PRO A 104 12.47 3.66 10.78
CA PRO A 104 12.23 2.23 10.57
C PRO A 104 11.04 1.72 11.40
N GLY A 105 10.28 0.80 10.81
CA GLY A 105 9.14 0.16 11.44
C GLY A 105 7.80 0.63 10.86
N ALA A 106 6.77 -0.21 11.00
CA ALA A 106 5.40 0.11 10.65
C ALA A 106 4.78 1.08 11.67
N SER A 107 3.81 1.90 11.24
CA SER A 107 2.95 2.62 12.18
C SER A 107 1.84 1.69 12.66
N GLU A 108 1.65 1.59 13.97
CA GLU A 108 0.59 0.78 14.57
C GLU A 108 -0.75 1.54 14.67
N ARG A 109 -0.74 2.85 14.41
CA ARG A 109 -1.89 3.72 14.62
C ARG A 109 -2.10 4.70 13.47
N SER A 110 -3.36 4.96 13.18
CA SER A 110 -3.76 6.04 12.29
C SER A 110 -4.12 7.28 13.13
N PHE A 111 -3.86 8.47 12.57
CA PHE A 111 -4.11 9.74 13.24
C PHE A 111 -5.19 10.59 12.54
N GLY A 112 -6.00 9.96 11.70
CA GLY A 112 -7.00 10.67 10.90
C GLY A 112 -7.99 11.51 11.72
N ILE A 113 -8.48 10.98 12.84
CA ILE A 113 -9.41 11.70 13.73
C ILE A 113 -8.73 12.88 14.41
N GLN A 114 -7.47 12.73 14.83
CA GLN A 114 -6.68 13.81 15.42
C GLN A 114 -6.42 14.93 14.39
N VAL A 115 -6.09 14.57 13.15
CA VAL A 115 -5.96 15.52 12.04
C VAL A 115 -7.26 16.25 11.78
N ALA A 116 -8.40 15.53 11.78
CA ALA A 116 -9.72 16.15 11.61
C ALA A 116 -10.03 17.20 12.69
N ARG A 117 -9.66 16.90 13.94
CA ARG A 117 -9.78 17.85 15.07
C ARG A 117 -8.89 19.09 14.85
N LEU A 118 -7.63 18.89 14.47
CA LEU A 118 -6.69 19.98 14.17
C LEU A 118 -7.16 20.85 12.99
N ALA A 119 -7.84 20.24 12.03
CA ALA A 119 -8.45 20.95 10.90
C ALA A 119 -9.73 21.74 11.27
N GLY A 120 -10.19 21.65 12.53
CA GLY A 120 -11.32 22.42 13.05
C GLY A 120 -12.68 21.75 12.87
N LEU A 121 -12.76 20.42 12.69
CA LEU A 121 -14.04 19.73 12.75
C LEU A 121 -14.69 19.92 14.12
N PRO A 122 -16.03 20.13 14.21
CA PRO A 122 -16.73 20.28 15.48
C PRO A 122 -16.52 19.08 16.41
N ASP A 123 -16.35 19.34 17.71
CA ASP A 123 -16.09 18.32 18.71
C ASP A 123 -17.13 17.17 18.71
N GLY A 124 -18.41 17.50 18.47
CA GLY A 124 -19.45 16.49 18.35
C GLY A 124 -19.22 15.48 17.23
N VAL A 125 -18.70 15.94 16.08
CA VAL A 125 -18.34 15.09 14.93
C VAL A 125 -17.12 14.26 15.26
N VAL A 126 -16.09 14.86 15.84
CA VAL A 126 -14.83 14.19 16.22
C VAL A 126 -15.11 13.09 17.25
N ASN A 127 -15.90 13.38 18.28
CA ASN A 127 -16.26 12.40 19.31
C ASN A 127 -17.09 11.24 18.74
N ARG A 128 -18.04 11.54 17.83
CA ARG A 128 -18.80 10.49 17.16
C ARG A 128 -17.92 9.61 16.29
N ALA A 129 -16.97 10.20 15.54
CA ALA A 129 -16.00 9.47 14.74
C ALA A 129 -15.15 8.52 15.59
N LYS A 130 -14.68 8.94 16.77
CA LYS A 130 -13.96 8.07 17.71
C LYS A 130 -14.78 6.85 18.13
N THR A 131 -16.06 7.06 18.49
CA THR A 131 -16.96 5.96 18.87
C THR A 131 -17.16 4.98 17.72
N ILE A 132 -17.33 5.49 16.49
CA ILE A 132 -17.51 4.63 15.31
C ILE A 132 -16.22 3.83 15.04
N LEU A 133 -15.05 4.50 15.08
CA LEU A 133 -13.77 3.83 14.87
C LEU A 133 -13.56 2.67 15.85
N GLN A 134 -13.81 2.91 17.15
CA GLN A 134 -13.71 1.85 18.16
C GLN A 134 -14.62 0.65 17.85
N SER A 135 -15.84 0.91 17.35
CA SER A 135 -16.76 -0.16 16.98
C SER A 135 -16.30 -0.97 15.76
N LEU A 136 -15.66 -0.29 14.78
CA LEU A 136 -15.10 -0.93 13.59
C LEU A 136 -13.86 -1.76 13.95
N GLU A 137 -12.94 -1.21 14.74
CA GLU A 137 -11.71 -1.90 15.16
C GLU A 137 -12.02 -3.20 15.95
N VAL A 138 -13.08 -3.21 16.77
CA VAL A 138 -13.52 -4.42 17.48
C VAL A 138 -14.09 -5.45 16.49
N GLY A 139 -14.89 -5.02 15.52
CA GLY A 139 -15.46 -5.90 14.48
C GLY A 139 -14.39 -6.48 13.56
N ASP A 140 -13.45 -5.65 13.13
CA ASP A 140 -12.35 -6.06 12.23
C ASP A 140 -11.33 -6.97 12.93
N ALA A 141 -11.10 -6.82 14.24
CA ALA A 141 -10.21 -7.71 14.98
C ALA A 141 -10.73 -9.16 15.06
N GLU A 142 -12.05 -9.36 15.02
CA GLU A 142 -12.65 -10.69 14.95
C GLU A 142 -12.65 -11.27 13.52
N ALA A 143 -12.91 -10.42 12.50
CA ALA A 143 -12.92 -10.82 11.09
C ALA A 143 -11.51 -11.02 10.54
N ALA A 144 -10.55 -10.15 10.85
CA ALA A 144 -9.18 -10.23 10.36
C ALA A 144 -8.42 -11.48 10.84
N LYS A 145 -8.78 -12.05 11.98
CA LYS A 145 -8.23 -13.36 12.41
C LYS A 145 -8.69 -14.50 11.51
N ALA A 146 -9.87 -14.42 10.93
CA ALA A 146 -10.42 -15.46 10.07
C ALA A 146 -9.95 -15.33 8.60
N ASP A 147 -9.82 -14.11 8.09
CA ASP A 147 -9.56 -13.86 6.66
C ASP A 147 -8.08 -13.86 6.28
N LEU A 148 -7.18 -13.52 7.21
CA LEU A 148 -5.75 -13.35 6.91
C LEU A 148 -4.94 -14.65 7.02
N GLU A 149 -5.45 -15.68 7.70
CA GLU A 149 -4.80 -17.01 7.76
C GLU A 149 -4.92 -17.80 6.44
N GLY A 150 -5.74 -17.33 5.51
CA GLY A 150 -6.07 -18.04 4.27
C GLY A 150 -5.47 -17.48 2.97
N ILE A 151 -4.69 -16.38 2.99
CA ILE A 151 -4.09 -15.85 1.77
C ILE A 151 -2.81 -16.61 1.45
N PRO A 152 -2.78 -17.45 0.38
CA PRO A 152 -1.56 -18.15 -0.01
C PRO A 152 -0.51 -17.13 -0.48
N ILE A 153 0.72 -17.27 0.00
CA ILE A 153 1.86 -16.54 -0.57
C ILE A 153 2.08 -17.07 -1.98
N ALA A 154 2.05 -16.18 -2.98
CA ALA A 154 2.27 -16.57 -4.36
C ALA A 154 3.67 -17.20 -4.51
N GLU A 155 3.73 -18.43 -5.04
CA GLU A 155 5.00 -19.00 -5.47
C GLU A 155 5.59 -18.17 -6.60
N PRO A 156 6.92 -17.99 -6.67
CA PRO A 156 7.54 -17.24 -7.76
C PRO A 156 7.16 -17.88 -9.10
N VAL A 157 6.54 -17.06 -9.97
CA VAL A 157 6.17 -17.50 -11.32
C VAL A 157 7.46 -17.90 -12.05
N PRO A 158 7.59 -19.16 -12.53
CA PRO A 158 8.77 -19.57 -13.28
C PRO A 158 8.87 -18.70 -14.55
N GLU A 159 10.07 -18.21 -14.83
CA GLU A 159 10.38 -17.50 -16.06
C GLU A 159 9.93 -18.33 -17.25
N SER A 160 9.00 -17.79 -18.04
CA SER A 160 8.63 -18.37 -19.31
C SER A 160 9.87 -18.37 -20.19
N SER A 161 10.39 -19.56 -20.50
CA SER A 161 11.45 -19.78 -21.44
C SER A 161 11.22 -18.95 -22.73
N GLU A 162 12.15 -18.06 -23.02
CA GLU A 162 12.22 -17.34 -24.28
C GLU A 162 12.05 -18.33 -25.43
N SER A 163 11.05 -18.06 -26.27
CA SER A 163 10.85 -18.74 -27.52
C SER A 163 12.10 -18.52 -28.39
N GLN A 164 12.85 -19.58 -28.61
CA GLN A 164 13.84 -19.67 -29.67
C GLN A 164 13.13 -19.35 -30.99
N VAL A 165 13.35 -18.17 -31.50
CA VAL A 165 13.09 -17.87 -32.92
C VAL A 165 14.21 -18.56 -33.68
N ALA A 166 13.86 -19.69 -34.28
CA ALA A 166 14.71 -20.38 -35.21
C ALA A 166 14.91 -19.47 -36.45
N ASP A 167 16.15 -19.10 -36.67
CA ASP A 167 16.63 -18.62 -37.96
C ASP A 167 16.55 -19.80 -38.96
N GLU A 168 15.64 -19.74 -39.87
CA GLU A 168 15.69 -20.52 -41.11
C GLU A 168 15.69 -19.57 -42.33
N ASN A 169 16.87 -19.56 -43.00
CA ASN A 169 17.18 -19.11 -44.35
C ASN A 169 17.03 -17.64 -44.69
#